data_04b84a141b870181f0f01de100397c6b
#
_entry.id   04b84a141b870181f0f01de100397c6b
#
_cell.length_a   1.000
_cell.length_b   1.000
_cell.length_c   1.000
_cell.angle_alpha   90.00
_cell.angle_beta   90.00
_cell.angle_gamma   90.00
#
_symmetry.space_group_name_H-M   'P 1'
#
loop_
_entity.id
_entity.type
_entity.pdbx_description
1 polymer ?
#
loop_
_entity_poly.entity_id
_entity_poly.type
_entity_poly.pdbx_seq_one_letter_code
_entity_poly.pdbx_strand_id
1 'polypeptide(L)'
;IFDFEDEEEAINIANSTNYGLASGVFTADDQKAKWTAERIQAGIIWHNDWFVDGTNLPGGGYKKSGYGRDGGIDGIYSHGQTKRVSKRLY
;
A
#
# COMPACT_ATOMS: atom_id res chain seq x y z
N ILE A 1 10.70 -9.33 -17.10
CA ILE A 1 10.47 -10.54 -16.28
C ILE A 1 11.80 -10.91 -15.67
N PHE A 2 11.78 -11.22 -14.38
CA PHE A 2 12.94 -11.68 -13.63
C PHE A 2 12.60 -13.02 -12.98
N ASP A 3 13.55 -13.95 -13.02
CA ASP A 3 13.49 -15.18 -12.24
C ASP A 3 14.12 -14.94 -10.87
N PHE A 4 13.72 -15.69 -9.87
CA PHE A 4 14.27 -15.64 -8.52
C PHE A 4 14.38 -17.06 -7.96
N GLU A 5 15.32 -17.27 -7.05
CA GLU A 5 15.57 -18.57 -6.42
C GLU A 5 14.81 -18.74 -5.11
N ASP A 6 14.58 -17.64 -4.38
CA ASP A 6 13.85 -17.65 -3.13
C ASP A 6 12.97 -16.39 -2.95
N GLU A 7 12.13 -16.40 -1.94
CA GLU A 7 11.17 -15.35 -1.68
C GLU A 7 11.83 -14.02 -1.28
N GLU A 8 12.98 -14.06 -0.62
CA GLU A 8 13.70 -12.83 -0.25
C GLU A 8 14.28 -12.13 -1.48
N GLU A 9 14.82 -12.90 -2.42
CA GLU A 9 15.27 -12.35 -3.69
C GLU A 9 14.12 -11.72 -4.47
N ALA A 10 12.96 -12.39 -4.53
CA ALA A 10 11.77 -11.86 -5.17
C ALA A 10 11.36 -10.51 -4.57
N ILE A 11 11.37 -10.38 -3.24
CA ILE A 11 11.05 -9.12 -2.55
C ILE A 11 12.10 -8.05 -2.84
N ASN A 12 13.38 -8.40 -2.84
CA ASN A 12 14.45 -7.45 -3.15
C ASN A 12 14.33 -6.92 -4.59
N ILE A 13 14.02 -7.78 -5.54
CA ILE A 13 13.76 -7.39 -6.93
C ILE A 13 12.53 -6.47 -7.00
N ALA A 14 11.42 -6.84 -6.37
CA ALA A 14 10.20 -6.05 -6.35
C ALA A 14 10.41 -4.66 -5.73
N ASN A 15 11.23 -4.56 -4.68
CA ASN A 15 11.53 -3.32 -3.97
C ASN A 15 12.66 -2.49 -4.61
N SER A 16 13.32 -2.97 -5.65
CA SER A 16 14.46 -2.30 -6.27
C SER A 16 14.09 -1.05 -7.09
N THR A 17 12.82 -0.85 -7.37
CA THR A 17 12.32 0.34 -8.07
C THR A 17 12.15 1.54 -7.13
N ASN A 18 12.19 2.74 -7.69
CA ASN A 18 11.84 3.98 -6.99
C ASN A 18 10.33 4.21 -6.83
N TYR A 19 9.51 3.33 -7.37
CA TYR A 19 8.07 3.39 -7.29
C TYR A 19 7.51 2.33 -6.34
N GLY A 20 6.30 2.51 -5.92
CA GLY A 20 5.62 1.58 -5.01
C GLY A 20 4.12 1.88 -4.95
N LEU A 21 3.43 1.92 -6.09
CA LEU A 21 1.99 2.16 -6.10
C LEU A 21 1.25 0.90 -5.65
N ALA A 22 1.45 -0.18 -6.36
CA ALA A 22 0.72 -1.42 -6.14
C ALA A 22 1.56 -2.64 -6.52
N SER A 23 1.18 -3.79 -5.96
CA SER A 23 1.76 -5.09 -6.28
C SER A 23 0.71 -6.19 -6.17
N GLY A 24 0.91 -7.27 -6.91
CA GLY A 24 0.13 -8.50 -6.80
C GLY A 24 1.00 -9.65 -6.32
N VAL A 25 0.48 -10.44 -5.41
CA VAL A 25 1.12 -11.67 -4.91
C VAL A 25 0.22 -12.86 -5.25
N PHE A 26 0.74 -13.81 -6.00
CA PHE A 26 0.01 -15.00 -6.42
C PHE A 26 0.62 -16.23 -5.76
N THR A 27 -0.11 -16.82 -4.83
CA THR A 27 0.30 -18.04 -4.12
C THR A 27 -0.93 -18.73 -3.51
N ALA A 28 -0.85 -20.04 -3.37
CA ALA A 28 -1.87 -20.83 -2.66
C ALA A 28 -1.65 -20.82 -1.13
N ASP A 29 -0.54 -20.27 -0.65
CA ASP A 29 -0.19 -20.21 0.76
C ASP A 29 -0.51 -18.81 1.31
N ASP A 30 -1.55 -18.72 2.13
CA ASP A 30 -2.01 -17.47 2.74
C ASP A 30 -0.98 -16.85 3.69
N GLN A 31 -0.19 -17.67 4.39
CA GLN A 31 0.86 -17.15 5.27
C GLN A 31 2.01 -16.54 4.47
N LYS A 32 2.38 -17.20 3.38
CA LYS A 32 3.36 -16.66 2.43
C LYS A 32 2.87 -15.35 1.80
N ALA A 33 1.61 -15.29 1.41
CA ALA A 33 1.02 -14.06 0.87
C ALA A 33 1.11 -12.91 1.87
N LYS A 34 0.73 -13.14 3.13
CA LYS A 34 0.80 -12.14 4.20
C LYS A 34 2.25 -11.71 4.47
N TRP A 35 3.15 -12.66 4.61
CA TRP A 35 4.58 -12.40 4.85
C TRP A 35 5.19 -11.56 3.72
N THR A 36 4.84 -11.86 2.47
CA THR A 36 5.29 -11.12 1.29
C THR A 36 4.69 -9.71 1.26
N ALA A 37 3.38 -9.58 1.51
CA ALA A 37 2.69 -8.30 1.51
C ALA A 37 3.27 -7.32 2.53
N GLU A 38 3.65 -7.80 3.71
CA GLU A 38 4.28 -6.97 4.76
C GLU A 38 5.66 -6.43 4.36
N ARG A 39 6.33 -7.03 3.39
CA ARG A 39 7.70 -6.70 2.97
C ARG A 39 7.78 -5.94 1.66
N ILE A 40 6.79 -6.06 0.81
CA ILE A 40 6.73 -5.28 -0.43
C ILE A 40 6.43 -3.83 -0.11
N GLN A 41 7.25 -2.94 -0.65
CA GLN A 41 7.14 -1.49 -0.47
C GLN A 41 6.18 -0.89 -1.51
N ALA A 42 4.90 -1.18 -1.36
CA ALA A 42 3.84 -0.63 -2.19
C ALA A 42 2.62 -0.30 -1.32
N GLY A 43 1.84 0.68 -1.73
CA GLY A 43 0.69 1.15 -0.98
C GLY A 43 -0.53 0.24 -1.08
N ILE A 44 -0.62 -0.56 -2.13
CA ILE A 44 -1.70 -1.53 -2.35
C ILE A 44 -1.08 -2.89 -2.68
N ILE A 45 -1.52 -3.93 -1.98
CA ILE A 45 -1.12 -5.31 -2.26
C ILE A 45 -2.39 -6.15 -2.48
N TRP A 46 -2.47 -6.80 -3.63
CA TRP A 46 -3.50 -7.79 -3.91
C TRP A 46 -2.96 -9.21 -3.72
N HIS A 47 -3.76 -10.07 -3.14
CA HIS A 47 -3.47 -11.51 -3.02
C HIS A 47 -4.37 -12.30 -3.96
N ASN A 48 -3.75 -13.01 -4.90
CA ASN A 48 -4.42 -13.79 -5.94
C ASN A 48 -5.43 -12.99 -6.77
N ASP A 49 -5.21 -11.70 -6.87
CA ASP A 49 -6.07 -10.78 -7.58
C ASP A 49 -5.26 -9.64 -8.18
N TRP A 50 -5.90 -8.83 -9.00
CA TRP A 50 -5.29 -7.66 -9.59
C TRP A 50 -6.35 -6.60 -9.92
N PHE A 51 -6.10 -5.39 -9.43
CA PHE A 51 -6.90 -4.21 -9.74
C PHE A 51 -8.35 -4.26 -9.25
N VAL A 52 -8.63 -4.99 -8.17
CA VAL A 52 -9.91 -4.88 -7.49
C VAL A 52 -9.89 -3.67 -6.58
N ASP A 53 -10.69 -2.68 -6.93
CA ASP A 53 -10.87 -1.47 -6.15
C ASP A 53 -12.07 -1.59 -5.23
N GLY A 54 -11.86 -1.20 -3.99
CA GLY A 54 -12.95 -0.91 -3.06
C GLY A 54 -12.97 0.56 -2.71
N THR A 55 -14.05 1.27 -3.04
CA THR A 55 -14.20 2.70 -2.70
C THR A 55 -14.11 2.98 -1.19
N ASN A 56 -14.28 1.97 -0.37
CA ASN A 56 -14.20 2.03 1.09
C ASN A 56 -12.80 1.75 1.65
N LEU A 57 -11.83 1.48 0.79
CA LEU A 57 -10.46 1.16 1.19
C LEU A 57 -9.52 2.30 0.78
N PRO A 58 -8.58 2.67 1.65
CA PRO A 58 -7.61 3.69 1.30
C PRO A 58 -6.63 3.14 0.25
N GLY A 59 -6.24 3.98 -0.70
CA GLY A 59 -5.24 3.68 -1.71
C GLY A 59 -4.26 4.82 -1.87
N GLY A 60 -3.05 4.50 -2.26
CA GLY A 60 -2.01 5.48 -2.53
C GLY A 60 -0.64 4.84 -2.59
N GLY A 61 0.33 5.58 -3.10
CA GLY A 61 1.65 5.07 -3.39
C GLY A 61 2.64 5.18 -2.23
N TYR A 62 3.69 4.39 -2.35
CA TYR A 62 4.95 4.55 -1.63
C TYR A 62 6.00 5.19 -2.54
N LYS A 63 7.07 5.67 -1.96
CA LYS A 63 8.23 6.23 -2.68
C LYS A 63 7.79 7.30 -3.70
N LYS A 64 8.30 7.27 -4.92
CA LYS A 64 7.96 8.24 -5.97
C LYS A 64 6.56 8.07 -6.58
N SER A 65 5.84 7.03 -6.22
CA SER A 65 4.43 6.89 -6.61
C SER A 65 3.50 7.84 -5.87
N GLY A 66 3.98 8.49 -4.82
CA GLY A 66 3.28 9.53 -4.09
C GLY A 66 3.14 9.24 -2.60
N TYR A 67 2.67 10.23 -1.84
CA TYR A 67 2.49 10.13 -0.39
C TYR A 67 1.04 10.41 0.06
N GLY A 68 0.17 10.83 -0.84
CA GLY A 68 -1.25 11.01 -0.54
C GLY A 68 -1.99 9.68 -0.42
N ARG A 69 -3.17 9.77 0.15
CA ARG A 69 -4.13 8.65 0.20
C ARG A 69 -5.49 9.15 -0.26
N ASP A 70 -6.19 8.31 -1.05
CA ASP A 70 -7.58 8.51 -1.40
C ASP A 70 -8.39 7.25 -1.10
N GLY A 71 -9.69 7.32 -1.26
CA GLY A 71 -10.57 6.22 -0.87
C GLY A 71 -10.71 6.06 0.65
N GLY A 72 -11.78 5.40 1.06
CA GLY A 72 -12.08 5.20 2.46
C GLY A 72 -12.18 6.50 3.25
N ILE A 73 -12.09 6.40 4.56
CA ILE A 73 -12.11 7.56 5.47
C ILE A 73 -10.86 8.43 5.34
N ASP A 74 -9.72 7.84 5.01
CA ASP A 74 -8.46 8.57 4.80
C ASP A 74 -8.55 9.53 3.62
N GLY A 75 -9.29 9.15 2.57
CA GLY A 75 -9.56 10.03 1.44
C GLY A 75 -10.35 11.29 1.85
N ILE A 76 -11.29 11.16 2.79
CA ILE A 76 -12.05 12.30 3.32
C ILE A 76 -11.11 13.25 4.06
N TYR A 77 -10.26 12.73 4.94
CA TYR A 77 -9.32 13.54 5.70
C TYR A 77 -8.28 14.24 4.81
N SER A 78 -7.86 13.61 3.72
CA SER A 78 -6.89 14.19 2.78
C SER A 78 -7.42 15.42 2.03
N HIS A 79 -8.74 15.61 1.95
CA HIS A 79 -9.39 16.78 1.33
C HIS A 79 -9.68 17.90 2.34
N GLY A 80 -9.31 17.74 3.58
CA GLY A 80 -9.51 18.71 4.64
C GLY A 80 -8.19 19.21 5.23
N GLN A 81 -8.32 20.22 6.07
CA GLN A 81 -7.23 20.71 6.90
C GLN A 81 -7.62 20.65 8.36
N THR A 82 -6.75 20.10 9.19
CA THR A 82 -6.97 20.04 10.62
C THR A 82 -6.89 21.43 11.25
N LYS A 83 -7.90 21.80 12.02
CA LYS A 83 -7.93 23.04 12.79
C LYS A 83 -8.10 22.73 14.28
N ARG A 84 -7.27 23.31 15.09
CA ARG A 84 -7.45 23.29 16.55
C ARG A 84 -8.20 24.53 16.99
N VAL A 85 -9.28 24.34 17.74
CA VAL A 85 -10.02 25.40 18.42
C VAL A 85 -9.92 25.16 19.91
N SER A 86 -9.42 26.16 20.65
CA SER A 86 -9.29 26.09 22.10
C SER A 86 -10.02 27.26 22.71
N LYS A 87 -10.83 26.99 23.76
CA LYS A 87 -11.55 28.00 24.53
C LYS A 87 -11.11 27.90 25.98
N ARG A 88 -10.78 29.03 26.58
CA ARG A 88 -10.61 29.12 28.04
C ARG A 88 -11.96 29.23 28.72
N LEU A 89 -12.20 28.39 29.70
CA LEU A 89 -13.50 28.36 30.40
C LEU A 89 -13.59 29.39 31.52
N TYR A 90 -12.45 29.90 31.95
CA TYR A 90 -12.35 30.92 33.02
C TYR A 90 -11.03 31.67 33.00
#